data_afe89501bc0bb969f0512a54d87f7b7b
#
_entry.id   afe89501bc0bb969f0512a54d87f7b7b
#
_cell.length_a   1.000
_cell.length_b   1.000
_cell.length_c   1.000
_cell.angle_alpha   90.00
_cell.angle_beta   90.00
_cell.angle_gamma   90.00
#
_symmetry.space_group_name_H-M   'P 1'
#
loop_
_entity.id
_entity.type
_entity.pdbx_description
1 polymer ?
#
loop_
_entity_poly.entity_id
_entity_poly.type
_entity_poly.pdbx_seq_one_letter_code
_entity_poly.pdbx_strand_id
1 'polypeptide(L)'
;MNSPKLIYSIYENRLQKLITKEDLPKHIGLIHDGHRRYARKEGLLSYEVSYKIGMERLKDCLLWCDEAGIGHVTSWLLSRENLARPNEELGPYFEVLNELFEELIIDDVVDNFKITFIGSTDLLPQKLQETIERLKEVRGGGQKSLTIALGYGGRQEILDAIKSLIDENRNNENDFDALLENVTDDQLRQHLYSPESPDIDLIIRTSGESRLSGFLLWQSAYSEVIFQDVYWPE
;
A
#
# COMPACT_ATOMS: atom_id res chain seq x y z
N MET A 1 -0.93 -36.60 0.28
CA MET A 1 -1.29 -36.24 1.67
C MET A 1 -1.60 -34.75 1.72
N ASN A 2 -2.88 -34.37 1.63
CA ASN A 2 -3.33 -32.97 1.52
C ASN A 2 -3.87 -32.44 2.86
N SER A 3 -3.32 -32.85 3.99
CA SER A 3 -3.79 -32.46 5.32
C SER A 3 -3.72 -30.96 5.66
N PRO A 4 -2.64 -30.22 5.35
CA PRO A 4 -2.57 -28.81 5.77
C PRO A 4 -3.63 -27.93 5.08
N LYS A 5 -3.78 -28.04 3.76
CA LYS A 5 -4.74 -27.20 2.99
C LYS A 5 -6.20 -27.40 3.42
N LEU A 6 -6.61 -28.62 3.73
CA LEU A 6 -7.98 -28.90 4.18
C LEU A 6 -8.25 -28.30 5.57
N ILE A 7 -7.26 -28.35 6.47
CA ILE A 7 -7.39 -27.77 7.81
C ILE A 7 -7.48 -26.25 7.72
N TYR A 8 -6.66 -25.63 6.89
CA TYR A 8 -6.69 -24.18 6.62
C TYR A 8 -8.06 -23.76 6.06
N SER A 9 -8.58 -24.43 5.06
CA SER A 9 -9.89 -24.13 4.48
C SER A 9 -11.05 -24.24 5.50
N ILE A 10 -11.01 -25.24 6.39
CA ILE A 10 -12.00 -25.37 7.48
C ILE A 10 -11.88 -24.20 8.47
N TYR A 11 -10.66 -23.80 8.80
CA TYR A 11 -10.39 -22.70 9.70
C TYR A 11 -10.83 -21.36 9.10
N GLU A 12 -10.49 -21.08 7.85
CA GLU A 12 -10.93 -19.89 7.10
C GLU A 12 -12.46 -19.79 7.03
N ASN A 13 -13.14 -20.87 6.65
CA ASN A 13 -14.62 -20.93 6.64
C ASN A 13 -15.24 -20.66 8.03
N ARG A 14 -14.56 -21.07 9.09
CA ARG A 14 -15.02 -20.78 10.45
C ARG A 14 -14.82 -19.32 10.83
N LEU A 15 -13.68 -18.72 10.47
CA LEU A 15 -13.39 -17.30 10.70
C LEU A 15 -14.37 -16.43 9.94
N GLN A 16 -14.62 -16.71 8.65
CA GLN A 16 -15.59 -15.96 7.84
C GLN A 16 -16.99 -15.91 8.45
N LYS A 17 -17.42 -17.00 9.14
CA LYS A 17 -18.72 -17.05 9.84
C LYS A 17 -18.75 -16.26 11.15
N LEU A 18 -17.59 -15.96 11.74
CA LEU A 18 -17.49 -15.20 12.98
C LEU A 18 -17.36 -13.69 12.73
N ILE A 19 -16.96 -13.28 11.52
CA ILE A 19 -16.83 -11.90 11.14
C ILE A 19 -18.20 -11.35 10.73
N THR A 20 -18.67 -10.32 11.40
CA THR A 20 -19.88 -9.59 11.02
C THR A 20 -19.50 -8.43 10.10
N LYS A 21 -20.33 -8.10 9.11
CA LYS A 21 -20.03 -7.03 8.14
C LYS A 21 -19.92 -5.65 8.81
N GLU A 22 -20.54 -5.47 9.97
CA GLU A 22 -20.54 -4.21 10.71
C GLU A 22 -19.21 -3.94 11.41
N ASP A 23 -18.43 -5.00 11.70
CA ASP A 23 -17.14 -4.93 12.40
C ASP A 23 -15.94 -4.90 11.45
N LEU A 24 -16.18 -4.93 10.12
CA LEU A 24 -15.09 -4.94 9.15
C LEU A 24 -14.50 -3.54 8.94
N PRO A 25 -13.16 -3.41 8.88
CA PRO A 25 -12.53 -2.18 8.46
C PRO A 25 -12.92 -1.85 7.01
N LYS A 26 -13.15 -0.58 6.73
CA LYS A 26 -13.41 -0.09 5.37
C LYS A 26 -12.12 0.08 4.59
N HIS A 27 -11.05 0.44 5.28
CA HIS A 27 -9.73 0.68 4.71
C HIS A 27 -8.64 -0.02 5.52
N ILE A 28 -7.87 -0.87 4.86
CA ILE A 28 -6.72 -1.58 5.44
C ILE A 28 -5.42 -1.05 4.85
N GLY A 29 -4.46 -0.75 5.72
CA GLY A 29 -3.08 -0.43 5.37
C GLY A 29 -2.14 -1.63 5.60
N LEU A 30 -1.35 -2.01 4.60
CA LEU A 30 -0.42 -3.13 4.66
C LEU A 30 1.03 -2.65 4.59
N ILE A 31 1.83 -2.96 5.62
CA ILE A 31 3.27 -2.71 5.67
C ILE A 31 4.01 -4.04 5.52
N HIS A 32 4.52 -4.29 4.32
CA HIS A 32 5.15 -5.54 3.90
C HIS A 32 6.59 -5.65 4.40
N ASP A 33 6.79 -5.86 5.70
CA ASP A 33 8.13 -5.92 6.27
C ASP A 33 8.61 -7.37 6.48
N GLY A 34 9.93 -7.55 6.42
CA GLY A 34 10.57 -8.81 6.76
C GLY A 34 11.21 -9.59 5.63
N HIS A 35 11.08 -9.21 4.35
CA HIS A 35 11.59 -9.94 3.18
C HIS A 35 13.07 -10.36 3.32
N ARG A 36 13.97 -9.45 3.68
CA ARG A 36 15.40 -9.75 3.81
C ARG A 36 15.70 -10.68 4.98
N ARG A 37 14.93 -10.54 6.09
CA ARG A 37 15.06 -11.42 7.26
C ARG A 37 14.54 -12.81 6.95
N TYR A 38 13.43 -12.91 6.25
CA TYR A 38 12.89 -14.16 5.73
C TYR A 38 13.90 -14.88 4.81
N ALA A 39 14.46 -14.19 3.82
CA ALA A 39 15.42 -14.76 2.92
C ALA A 39 16.66 -15.35 3.66
N ARG A 40 17.15 -14.64 4.69
CA ARG A 40 18.26 -15.15 5.52
C ARG A 40 17.85 -16.35 6.38
N LYS A 41 16.65 -16.32 6.95
CA LYS A 41 16.11 -17.42 7.77
C LYS A 41 15.96 -18.70 6.95
N GLU A 42 15.44 -18.56 5.74
CA GLU A 42 15.22 -19.69 4.82
C GLU A 42 16.46 -20.08 3.98
N GLY A 43 17.58 -19.38 4.14
CA GLY A 43 18.80 -19.65 3.39
C GLY A 43 18.66 -19.41 1.88
N LEU A 44 17.84 -18.47 1.46
CA LEU A 44 17.62 -18.15 0.04
C LEU A 44 18.86 -17.50 -0.56
N LEU A 45 19.18 -17.87 -1.81
CA LEU A 45 20.36 -17.36 -2.53
C LEU A 45 20.25 -15.87 -2.88
N SER A 46 19.03 -15.34 -3.02
CA SER A 46 18.79 -13.94 -3.31
C SER A 46 17.53 -13.43 -2.60
N TYR A 47 17.45 -12.11 -2.40
CA TYR A 47 16.23 -11.46 -1.89
C TYR A 47 15.08 -11.47 -2.89
N GLU A 48 15.38 -11.59 -4.20
CA GLU A 48 14.40 -11.66 -5.27
C GLU A 48 13.36 -12.75 -5.04
N VAL A 49 13.80 -13.95 -4.65
CA VAL A 49 12.90 -15.07 -4.34
C VAL A 49 11.93 -14.71 -3.22
N SER A 50 12.43 -14.04 -2.16
CA SER A 50 11.60 -13.58 -1.05
C SER A 50 10.61 -12.50 -1.51
N TYR A 51 11.03 -11.60 -2.40
CA TYR A 51 10.14 -10.58 -2.95
C TYR A 51 9.02 -11.20 -3.77
N LYS A 52 9.32 -12.16 -4.66
CA LYS A 52 8.30 -12.88 -5.44
C LYS A 52 7.28 -13.59 -4.55
N ILE A 53 7.73 -14.32 -3.52
CA ILE A 53 6.81 -14.95 -2.55
C ILE A 53 5.93 -13.90 -1.87
N GLY A 54 6.49 -12.75 -1.51
CA GLY A 54 5.73 -11.67 -0.88
C GLY A 54 4.71 -11.02 -1.80
N MET A 55 4.96 -10.97 -3.12
CA MET A 55 3.99 -10.47 -4.09
C MET A 55 2.80 -11.44 -4.26
N GLU A 56 3.05 -12.74 -4.27
CA GLU A 56 1.96 -13.74 -4.22
C GLU A 56 1.13 -13.58 -2.94
N ARG A 57 1.78 -13.33 -1.80
CA ARG A 57 1.07 -13.07 -0.53
C ARG A 57 0.21 -11.81 -0.58
N LEU A 58 0.64 -10.78 -1.33
CA LEU A 58 -0.20 -9.59 -1.56
C LEU A 58 -1.47 -9.96 -2.32
N LYS A 59 -1.37 -10.78 -3.38
CA LYS A 59 -2.55 -11.25 -4.13
C LYS A 59 -3.51 -12.05 -3.24
N ASP A 60 -2.99 -12.94 -2.39
CA ASP A 60 -3.81 -13.64 -1.39
C ASP A 60 -4.57 -12.66 -0.48
N CYS A 61 -3.87 -11.62 0.03
CA CYS A 61 -4.50 -10.60 0.87
C CYS A 61 -5.58 -9.80 0.11
N LEU A 62 -5.35 -9.47 -1.16
CA LEU A 62 -6.35 -8.77 -1.98
C LEU A 62 -7.60 -9.63 -2.20
N LEU A 63 -7.42 -10.93 -2.45
CA LEU A 63 -8.52 -11.87 -2.56
C LEU A 63 -9.35 -11.91 -1.27
N TRP A 64 -8.70 -12.03 -0.11
CA TRP A 64 -9.39 -12.02 1.19
C TRP A 64 -10.11 -10.70 1.45
N CYS A 65 -9.51 -9.56 1.09
CA CYS A 65 -10.16 -8.25 1.19
C CYS A 65 -11.38 -8.15 0.26
N ASP A 66 -11.28 -8.72 -0.95
CA ASP A 66 -12.40 -8.75 -1.89
C ASP A 66 -13.55 -9.61 -1.37
N GLU A 67 -13.28 -10.82 -0.92
CA GLU A 67 -14.25 -11.75 -0.34
C GLU A 67 -14.91 -11.19 0.93
N ALA A 68 -14.12 -10.53 1.80
CA ALA A 68 -14.62 -9.89 3.01
C ALA A 68 -15.46 -8.63 2.73
N GLY A 69 -15.37 -8.06 1.53
CA GLY A 69 -16.09 -6.83 1.18
C GLY A 69 -15.38 -5.55 1.63
N ILE A 70 -14.08 -5.60 1.90
CA ILE A 70 -13.25 -4.44 2.24
C ILE A 70 -13.09 -3.57 1.00
N GLY A 71 -13.41 -2.27 1.13
CA GLY A 71 -13.49 -1.34 0.01
C GLY A 71 -12.17 -0.73 -0.39
N HIS A 72 -11.24 -0.56 0.55
CA HIS A 72 -9.98 0.15 0.32
C HIS A 72 -8.80 -0.61 0.90
N VAL A 73 -7.75 -0.78 0.10
CA VAL A 73 -6.48 -1.37 0.54
C VAL A 73 -5.34 -0.44 0.13
N THR A 74 -4.49 -0.06 1.07
CA THR A 74 -3.23 0.62 0.77
C THR A 74 -2.05 -0.27 1.09
N SER A 75 -1.24 -0.56 0.07
CA SER A 75 -0.10 -1.47 0.12
C SER A 75 1.21 -0.70 0.02
N TRP A 76 2.04 -0.70 1.09
CA TRP A 76 3.33 -0.01 1.08
C TRP A 76 4.44 -0.94 0.61
N LEU A 77 4.76 -0.88 -0.67
CA LEU A 77 5.79 -1.72 -1.28
C LEU A 77 7.19 -1.11 -1.17
N LEU A 78 7.32 0.23 -1.28
CA LEU A 78 8.63 0.88 -1.23
C LEU A 78 8.55 2.21 -0.49
N SER A 79 9.34 2.36 0.58
CA SER A 79 9.49 3.65 1.25
C SER A 79 10.42 4.59 0.49
N ARG A 80 10.26 5.90 0.70
CA ARG A 80 11.14 6.91 0.13
C ARG A 80 12.60 6.73 0.59
N GLU A 81 12.80 6.39 1.86
CA GLU A 81 14.12 6.13 2.42
C GLU A 81 14.80 4.92 1.77
N ASN A 82 14.02 3.93 1.35
CA ASN A 82 14.53 2.74 0.69
C ASN A 82 15.06 3.01 -0.73
N LEU A 83 14.65 4.11 -1.39
CA LEU A 83 15.22 4.52 -2.68
C LEU A 83 16.72 4.87 -2.58
N ALA A 84 17.24 5.15 -1.38
CA ALA A 84 18.67 5.38 -1.16
C ALA A 84 19.51 4.10 -1.02
N ARG A 85 18.90 2.92 -1.15
CA ARG A 85 19.64 1.64 -1.12
C ARG A 85 20.51 1.46 -2.37
N PRO A 86 21.58 0.63 -2.29
CA PRO A 86 22.40 0.31 -3.44
C PRO A 86 21.60 -0.28 -4.61
N ASN A 87 22.00 0.03 -5.84
CA ASN A 87 21.33 -0.45 -7.04
C ASN A 87 21.36 -1.99 -7.16
N GLU A 88 22.36 -2.64 -6.60
CA GLU A 88 22.46 -4.11 -6.55
C GLU A 88 21.32 -4.77 -5.74
N GLU A 89 20.74 -4.02 -4.80
CA GLU A 89 19.56 -4.45 -4.02
C GLU A 89 18.25 -4.00 -4.70
N LEU A 90 18.20 -2.75 -5.19
CA LEU A 90 16.99 -2.17 -5.78
C LEU A 90 16.68 -2.72 -7.17
N GLY A 91 17.70 -2.99 -8.00
CA GLY A 91 17.49 -3.49 -9.35
C GLY A 91 16.63 -4.75 -9.39
N PRO A 92 16.98 -5.83 -8.70
CA PRO A 92 16.15 -7.04 -8.61
C PRO A 92 14.77 -6.78 -8.03
N TYR A 93 14.64 -5.85 -7.08
CA TYR A 93 13.34 -5.49 -6.51
C TYR A 93 12.44 -4.79 -7.53
N PHE A 94 12.99 -3.86 -8.32
CA PHE A 94 12.24 -3.19 -9.38
C PHE A 94 11.78 -4.15 -10.48
N GLU A 95 12.58 -5.16 -10.84
CA GLU A 95 12.15 -6.18 -11.79
C GLU A 95 10.99 -7.01 -11.22
N VAL A 96 11.04 -7.40 -9.95
CA VAL A 96 9.92 -8.11 -9.29
C VAL A 96 8.66 -7.25 -9.23
N LEU A 97 8.78 -5.94 -8.95
CA LEU A 97 7.64 -5.03 -9.00
C LEU A 97 7.07 -4.91 -10.41
N ASN A 98 7.94 -4.85 -11.42
CA ASN A 98 7.51 -4.80 -12.80
C ASN A 98 6.77 -6.07 -13.22
N GLU A 99 7.28 -7.26 -12.85
CA GLU A 99 6.61 -8.54 -13.06
C GLU A 99 5.22 -8.55 -12.40
N LEU A 100 5.13 -8.15 -11.12
CA LEU A 100 3.84 -8.05 -10.42
C LEU A 100 2.85 -7.14 -11.16
N PHE A 101 3.29 -5.96 -11.59
CA PHE A 101 2.37 -5.00 -12.23
C PHE A 101 1.94 -5.47 -13.62
N GLU A 102 2.80 -6.15 -14.38
CA GLU A 102 2.40 -6.82 -15.62
C GLU A 102 1.36 -7.92 -15.36
N GLU A 103 1.53 -8.70 -14.30
CA GLU A 103 0.55 -9.72 -13.90
C GLU A 103 -0.78 -9.06 -13.49
N LEU A 104 -0.79 -8.02 -12.68
CA LEU A 104 -2.00 -7.34 -12.24
C LEU A 104 -2.81 -6.70 -13.38
N ILE A 105 -2.18 -6.45 -14.54
CA ILE A 105 -2.91 -5.98 -15.74
C ILE A 105 -3.96 -7.01 -16.19
N ILE A 106 -3.68 -8.31 -16.03
CA ILE A 106 -4.50 -9.42 -16.54
C ILE A 106 -5.09 -10.32 -15.43
N ASP A 107 -4.69 -10.12 -14.18
CA ASP A 107 -5.09 -10.98 -13.07
C ASP A 107 -6.50 -10.63 -12.56
N ASP A 108 -7.39 -11.62 -12.55
CA ASP A 108 -8.78 -11.47 -12.12
C ASP A 108 -8.94 -11.05 -10.65
N VAL A 109 -7.90 -11.28 -9.83
CA VAL A 109 -7.89 -10.92 -8.39
C VAL A 109 -8.11 -9.43 -8.15
N VAL A 110 -7.79 -8.58 -9.12
CA VAL A 110 -7.95 -7.13 -9.04
C VAL A 110 -9.06 -6.57 -9.93
N ASP A 111 -9.94 -7.40 -10.50
CA ASP A 111 -11.01 -6.94 -11.41
C ASP A 111 -11.96 -5.94 -10.76
N ASN A 112 -12.20 -6.08 -9.46
CA ASN A 112 -13.05 -5.16 -8.70
C ASN A 112 -12.30 -3.92 -8.18
N PHE A 113 -10.98 -3.83 -8.38
CA PHE A 113 -10.16 -2.76 -7.82
C PHE A 113 -9.77 -1.71 -8.87
N LYS A 114 -10.05 -0.45 -8.56
CA LYS A 114 -9.36 0.69 -9.17
C LYS A 114 -7.95 0.74 -8.57
N ILE A 115 -6.92 0.68 -9.41
CA ILE A 115 -5.52 0.74 -8.94
C ILE A 115 -4.99 2.16 -9.09
N THR A 116 -4.45 2.69 -8.01
CA THR A 116 -3.81 4.00 -7.94
C THR A 116 -2.42 3.90 -7.32
N PHE A 117 -1.57 4.88 -7.61
CA PHE A 117 -0.22 4.93 -7.08
C PHE A 117 0.02 6.25 -6.36
N ILE A 118 0.71 6.18 -5.21
CA ILE A 118 1.12 7.34 -4.42
C ILE A 118 2.62 7.28 -4.10
N GLY A 119 3.22 8.45 -3.91
CA GLY A 119 4.65 8.61 -3.62
C GLY A 119 5.45 9.08 -4.82
N SER A 120 6.76 8.93 -4.78
CA SER A 120 7.70 9.46 -5.78
C SER A 120 7.92 8.46 -6.93
N THR A 121 6.90 8.22 -7.74
CA THR A 121 6.99 7.29 -8.87
C THR A 121 7.90 7.79 -10.00
N ASP A 122 8.11 9.09 -10.08
CA ASP A 122 9.05 9.77 -10.98
C ASP A 122 10.52 9.39 -10.73
N LEU A 123 10.85 8.91 -9.54
CA LEU A 123 12.19 8.44 -9.16
C LEU A 123 12.45 6.96 -9.50
N LEU A 124 11.46 6.25 -10.00
CA LEU A 124 11.58 4.83 -10.36
C LEU A 124 12.21 4.65 -11.76
N PRO A 125 12.76 3.47 -12.09
CA PRO A 125 13.22 3.19 -13.44
C PRO A 125 12.13 3.41 -14.51
N GLN A 126 12.51 3.94 -15.67
CA GLN A 126 11.57 4.30 -16.75
C GLN A 126 10.65 3.13 -17.13
N LYS A 127 11.20 1.92 -17.30
CA LYS A 127 10.42 0.71 -17.60
C LYS A 127 9.28 0.49 -16.59
N LEU A 128 9.57 0.65 -15.29
CA LEU A 128 8.57 0.48 -14.24
C LEU A 128 7.51 1.60 -14.27
N GLN A 129 7.92 2.85 -14.58
CA GLN A 129 6.99 3.96 -14.76
C GLN A 129 6.02 3.68 -15.93
N GLU A 130 6.51 3.18 -17.06
CA GLU A 130 5.69 2.82 -18.22
C GLU A 130 4.68 1.72 -17.87
N THR A 131 5.09 0.71 -17.12
CA THR A 131 4.18 -0.36 -16.65
C THR A 131 3.14 0.17 -15.67
N ILE A 132 3.51 1.09 -14.77
CA ILE A 132 2.58 1.76 -13.85
C ILE A 132 1.50 2.52 -14.63
N GLU A 133 1.86 3.30 -15.65
CA GLU A 133 0.87 4.04 -16.44
C GLU A 133 -0.08 3.10 -17.18
N ARG A 134 0.41 2.03 -17.78
CA ARG A 134 -0.43 1.00 -18.40
C ARG A 134 -1.39 0.35 -17.41
N LEU A 135 -0.90 0.02 -16.22
CA LEU A 135 -1.73 -0.59 -15.17
C LEU A 135 -2.84 0.37 -14.72
N LYS A 136 -2.52 1.65 -14.54
CA LYS A 136 -3.50 2.70 -14.21
C LYS A 136 -4.58 2.84 -15.29
N GLU A 137 -4.19 2.79 -16.57
CA GLU A 137 -5.13 2.88 -17.69
C GLU A 137 -6.08 1.67 -17.72
N VAL A 138 -5.55 0.46 -17.56
CA VAL A 138 -6.35 -0.78 -17.62
C VAL A 138 -7.22 -0.96 -16.38
N ARG A 139 -6.69 -0.64 -15.20
CA ARG A 139 -7.34 -0.83 -13.90
C ARG A 139 -7.82 0.50 -13.28
N GLY A 140 -8.15 1.49 -14.11
CA GLY A 140 -8.63 2.81 -13.69
C GLY A 140 -10.07 2.84 -13.18
N GLY A 141 -10.82 1.74 -13.33
CA GLY A 141 -12.19 1.56 -12.84
C GLY A 141 -12.29 0.45 -11.81
N GLY A 142 -13.33 0.47 -10.98
CA GLY A 142 -13.58 -0.55 -9.96
C GLY A 142 -14.45 0.01 -8.84
N GLN A 143 -15.11 -0.87 -8.10
CA GLN A 143 -15.93 -0.50 -6.94
C GLN A 143 -15.09 -0.39 -5.65
N LYS A 144 -13.93 -1.01 -5.65
CA LYS A 144 -12.93 -1.00 -4.57
C LYS A 144 -11.68 -0.27 -5.01
N SER A 145 -10.80 0.08 -4.10
CA SER A 145 -9.53 0.72 -4.42
C SER A 145 -8.33 -0.05 -3.86
N LEU A 146 -7.31 -0.20 -4.69
CA LEU A 146 -5.97 -0.60 -4.30
C LEU A 146 -5.03 0.58 -4.53
N THR A 147 -4.53 1.16 -3.44
CA THR A 147 -3.51 2.20 -3.50
C THR A 147 -2.14 1.59 -3.26
N ILE A 148 -1.24 1.71 -4.22
CA ILE A 148 0.13 1.20 -4.14
C ILE A 148 1.07 2.35 -3.82
N ALA A 149 1.70 2.32 -2.64
CA ALA A 149 2.63 3.32 -2.17
C ALA A 149 4.08 2.95 -2.56
N LEU A 150 4.67 3.73 -3.49
CA LEU A 150 6.02 3.54 -4.04
C LEU A 150 6.88 4.78 -3.88
N GLY A 151 8.08 4.62 -3.30
CA GLY A 151 8.89 5.78 -2.94
C GLY A 151 8.13 6.72 -2.00
N TYR A 152 7.24 6.16 -1.19
CA TYR A 152 6.31 6.91 -0.37
C TYR A 152 6.89 7.18 1.03
N GLY A 153 6.61 8.37 1.55
CA GLY A 153 6.89 8.75 2.93
C GLY A 153 5.90 9.83 3.40
N GLY A 154 5.18 9.58 4.50
CA GLY A 154 4.10 10.44 4.97
C GLY A 154 4.54 11.87 5.35
N ARG A 155 5.80 12.05 5.81
CA ARG A 155 6.33 13.41 6.02
C ARG A 155 6.45 14.18 4.72
N GLN A 156 6.86 13.51 3.63
CA GLN A 156 6.96 14.14 2.32
C GLN A 156 5.58 14.46 1.78
N GLU A 157 4.62 13.54 1.90
CA GLU A 157 3.24 13.78 1.49
C GLU A 157 2.66 15.03 2.16
N ILE A 158 2.81 15.17 3.49
CA ILE A 158 2.33 16.35 4.22
C ILE A 158 3.01 17.63 3.73
N LEU A 159 4.33 17.60 3.49
CA LEU A 159 5.05 18.75 2.96
C LEU A 159 4.57 19.14 1.55
N ASP A 160 4.31 18.17 0.72
CA ASP A 160 3.83 18.40 -0.65
C ASP A 160 2.38 18.89 -0.65
N ALA A 161 1.54 18.38 0.26
CA ALA A 161 0.18 18.86 0.46
C ALA A 161 0.15 20.33 0.91
N ILE A 162 1.01 20.71 1.85
CA ILE A 162 1.13 22.11 2.30
C ILE A 162 1.55 23.02 1.14
N LYS A 163 2.55 22.61 0.34
CA LYS A 163 3.00 23.39 -0.83
C LYS A 163 1.88 23.54 -1.85
N SER A 164 1.19 22.45 -2.17
CA SER A 164 0.08 22.44 -3.11
C SER A 164 -1.05 23.38 -2.65
N LEU A 165 -1.41 23.36 -1.37
CA LEU A 165 -2.40 24.24 -0.78
C LEU A 165 -2.00 25.72 -0.89
N ILE A 166 -0.71 26.03 -0.63
CA ILE A 166 -0.18 27.39 -0.76
C ILE A 166 -0.21 27.85 -2.22
N ASP A 167 0.24 27.00 -3.15
CA ASP A 167 0.32 27.35 -4.58
C ASP A 167 -1.07 27.57 -5.18
N GLU A 168 -2.06 26.77 -4.80
CA GLU A 168 -3.45 26.98 -5.22
C GLU A 168 -3.98 28.36 -4.78
N ASN A 169 -3.76 28.72 -3.52
CA ASN A 169 -4.26 29.99 -2.99
C ASN A 169 -3.53 31.21 -3.58
N ARG A 170 -2.23 31.09 -3.89
CA ARG A 170 -1.47 32.14 -4.58
C ARG A 170 -1.99 32.37 -5.99
N ASN A 171 -2.32 31.31 -6.72
CA ASN A 171 -2.82 31.39 -8.10
C ASN A 171 -4.25 31.94 -8.19
N ASN A 172 -5.04 31.80 -7.12
CA ASN A 172 -6.43 32.28 -7.07
C ASN A 172 -6.55 33.72 -6.53
N GLU A 173 -5.44 34.46 -6.38
CA GLU A 173 -5.40 35.82 -5.82
C GLU A 173 -6.07 35.92 -4.43
N ASN A 174 -6.16 34.80 -3.71
CA ASN A 174 -6.71 34.77 -2.36
C ASN A 174 -5.78 35.47 -1.37
N ASP A 175 -6.37 36.09 -0.36
CA ASP A 175 -5.62 36.68 0.73
C ASP A 175 -4.89 35.58 1.52
N PHE A 176 -3.56 35.60 1.47
CA PHE A 176 -2.73 34.62 2.16
C PHE A 176 -2.89 34.68 3.68
N ASP A 177 -3.12 35.87 4.22
CA ASP A 177 -3.38 36.05 5.65
C ASP A 177 -4.71 35.37 6.05
N ALA A 178 -5.75 35.50 5.20
CA ALA A 178 -7.02 34.81 5.40
C ALA A 178 -6.87 33.28 5.30
N LEU A 179 -5.98 32.77 4.43
CA LEU A 179 -5.67 31.33 4.38
C LEU A 179 -5.05 30.86 5.70
N LEU A 180 -4.05 31.61 6.23
CA LEU A 180 -3.38 31.22 7.47
C LEU A 180 -4.32 31.20 8.69
N GLU A 181 -5.30 32.10 8.71
CA GLU A 181 -6.29 32.17 9.79
C GLU A 181 -7.36 31.06 9.72
N ASN A 182 -7.64 30.56 8.50
CA ASN A 182 -8.82 29.72 8.27
C ASN A 182 -8.49 28.33 7.70
N VAL A 183 -7.20 27.93 7.62
CA VAL A 183 -6.82 26.61 7.12
C VAL A 183 -7.42 25.50 8.00
N THR A 184 -8.05 24.53 7.38
CA THR A 184 -8.70 23.39 8.04
C THR A 184 -8.06 22.06 7.67
N ASP A 185 -8.34 21.04 8.48
CA ASP A 185 -7.93 19.64 8.21
C ASP A 185 -8.46 19.16 6.85
N ASP A 186 -9.70 19.49 6.52
CA ASP A 186 -10.33 19.12 5.26
C ASP A 186 -9.65 19.76 4.05
N GLN A 187 -9.24 21.03 4.16
CA GLN A 187 -8.50 21.69 3.09
C GLN A 187 -7.15 21.03 2.87
N LEU A 188 -6.38 20.74 3.93
CA LEU A 188 -5.11 20.04 3.79
C LEU A 188 -5.31 18.63 3.22
N ARG A 189 -6.37 17.93 3.63
CA ARG A 189 -6.73 16.60 3.13
C ARG A 189 -6.90 16.57 1.61
N GLN A 190 -7.52 17.61 1.01
CA GLN A 190 -7.73 17.71 -0.44
C GLN A 190 -6.41 17.76 -1.24
N HIS A 191 -5.30 18.09 -0.60
CA HIS A 191 -3.98 18.17 -1.20
C HIS A 191 -3.09 16.95 -0.91
N LEU A 192 -3.56 15.98 -0.11
CA LEU A 192 -2.85 14.70 0.07
C LEU A 192 -2.84 13.90 -1.22
N TYR A 193 -1.96 12.91 -1.31
CA TYR A 193 -1.80 12.10 -2.51
C TYR A 193 -3.02 11.26 -2.88
N SER A 194 -3.91 10.98 -1.93
CA SER A 194 -5.14 10.21 -2.13
C SER A 194 -6.30 10.83 -1.33
N PRO A 195 -6.77 12.04 -1.70
CA PRO A 195 -7.78 12.76 -0.93
C PRO A 195 -9.14 12.06 -0.90
N GLU A 196 -9.45 11.27 -1.92
CA GLU A 196 -10.70 10.54 -2.06
C GLU A 196 -10.78 9.28 -1.18
N SER A 197 -9.62 8.79 -0.71
CA SER A 197 -9.58 7.59 0.14
C SER A 197 -10.03 7.93 1.57
N PRO A 198 -10.85 7.08 2.19
CA PRO A 198 -11.17 7.25 3.61
C PRO A 198 -9.92 7.08 4.47
N ASP A 199 -9.97 7.54 5.72
CA ASP A 199 -8.93 7.24 6.70
C ASP A 199 -8.78 5.73 6.89
N ILE A 200 -7.60 5.31 7.33
CA ILE A 200 -7.32 3.89 7.55
C ILE A 200 -7.92 3.45 8.87
N ASP A 201 -8.73 2.41 8.84
CA ASP A 201 -9.28 1.81 10.07
C ASP A 201 -8.28 0.87 10.73
N LEU A 202 -7.55 0.09 9.92
CA LEU A 202 -6.66 -0.96 10.39
C LEU A 202 -5.33 -0.96 9.62
N ILE A 203 -4.20 -0.95 10.34
CA ILE A 203 -2.88 -1.15 9.76
C ILE A 203 -2.34 -2.50 10.22
N ILE A 204 -1.86 -3.30 9.29
CA ILE A 204 -1.17 -4.57 9.57
C ILE A 204 0.30 -4.42 9.17
N ARG A 205 1.20 -4.58 10.13
CA ARG A 205 2.64 -4.62 9.89
C ARG A 205 3.22 -5.94 10.34
N THR A 206 3.93 -6.60 9.44
CA THR A 206 4.65 -7.85 9.71
C THR A 206 6.07 -7.59 10.22
N SER A 207 6.76 -8.65 10.66
CA SER A 207 8.16 -8.70 11.06
C SER A 207 8.51 -8.33 12.51
N GLY A 208 7.52 -8.17 13.40
CA GLY A 208 7.75 -7.85 14.81
C GLY A 208 8.17 -6.40 15.07
N GLU A 209 8.18 -5.53 14.05
CA GLU A 209 8.55 -4.13 14.21
C GLU A 209 7.34 -3.29 14.63
N SER A 210 7.39 -2.70 15.83
CA SER A 210 6.27 -1.99 16.46
C SER A 210 6.33 -0.48 16.20
N ARG A 211 6.30 -0.07 14.90
CA ARG A 211 6.31 1.33 14.47
C ARG A 211 5.67 1.49 13.09
N LEU A 212 5.14 2.66 12.77
CA LEU A 212 4.55 2.97 11.45
C LEU A 212 5.60 3.40 10.42
N SER A 213 6.78 3.82 10.84
CA SER A 213 7.90 4.24 9.98
C SER A 213 7.55 5.31 8.96
N GLY A 214 6.51 6.11 9.21
CA GLY A 214 6.07 7.17 8.29
C GLY A 214 5.00 6.73 7.28
N PHE A 215 4.40 5.57 7.45
CA PHE A 215 3.27 5.12 6.63
C PHE A 215 2.01 5.92 6.94
N LEU A 216 1.45 6.58 5.93
CA LEU A 216 0.17 7.30 5.92
C LEU A 216 -0.13 8.06 7.22
N LEU A 217 0.83 8.95 7.62
CA LEU A 217 0.80 9.60 8.94
C LEU A 217 -0.48 10.39 9.22
N TRP A 218 -1.03 11.06 8.21
CA TRP A 218 -2.26 11.82 8.36
C TRP A 218 -3.48 10.89 8.45
N GLN A 219 -3.57 9.96 7.51
CA GLN A 219 -4.71 9.07 7.36
C GLN A 219 -4.80 7.99 8.44
N SER A 220 -3.70 7.76 9.19
CA SER A 220 -3.62 6.74 10.24
C SER A 220 -3.78 7.27 11.67
N ALA A 221 -4.16 8.55 11.82
CA ALA A 221 -4.23 9.18 13.14
C ALA A 221 -5.14 8.45 14.14
N TYR A 222 -6.15 7.75 13.64
CA TYR A 222 -7.13 7.02 14.44
C TYR A 222 -7.17 5.52 14.13
N SER A 223 -6.19 5.01 13.39
CA SER A 223 -6.13 3.59 13.00
C SER A 223 -5.83 2.68 14.18
N GLU A 224 -6.45 1.52 14.21
CA GLU A 224 -5.91 0.39 14.95
C GLU A 224 -4.68 -0.18 14.25
N VAL A 225 -3.70 -0.67 15.03
CA VAL A 225 -2.45 -1.21 14.46
C VAL A 225 -2.18 -2.59 15.02
N ILE A 226 -2.04 -3.56 14.11
CA ILE A 226 -1.65 -4.93 14.44
C ILE A 226 -0.20 -5.15 14.00
N PHE A 227 0.66 -5.44 14.95
CA PHE A 227 2.04 -5.86 14.71
C PHE A 227 2.14 -7.38 14.80
N GLN A 228 2.58 -8.02 13.70
CA GLN A 228 2.74 -9.47 13.59
C GLN A 228 4.21 -9.85 13.63
N ASP A 229 4.56 -10.88 14.39
CA ASP A 229 5.94 -11.36 14.50
C ASP A 229 6.42 -12.15 13.27
N VAL A 230 5.50 -12.60 12.42
CA VAL A 230 5.80 -13.29 11.17
C VAL A 230 6.39 -12.35 10.12
N TYR A 231 7.22 -12.84 9.22
CA TYR A 231 7.68 -12.06 8.08
C TYR A 231 6.65 -12.06 6.96
N TRP A 232 6.60 -10.98 6.18
CA TRP A 232 5.58 -10.86 5.11
C TRP A 232 5.46 -12.07 4.17
N PRO A 233 6.56 -12.74 3.71
CA PRO A 233 6.46 -13.90 2.85
C PRO A 233 5.94 -15.17 3.54
N GLU A 234 5.91 -15.24 4.88
CA GLU A 234 5.38 -16.39 5.62
C GLU A 234 3.87 -16.45 5.56
#